data_e83a5cc9c2945bc3def48418a4c10fd8
#
_entry.id   e83a5cc9c2945bc3def48418a4c10fd8
#
_cell.length_a   1.000
_cell.length_b   1.000
_cell.length_c   1.000
_cell.angle_alpha   90.00
_cell.angle_beta   90.00
_cell.angle_gamma   90.00
#
_symmetry.space_group_name_H-M   'P 1'
#
loop_
_entity.id
_entity.type
_entity.pdbx_description
1 polymer ?
#
loop_
_entity_poly.entity_id
_entity_poly.type
_entity_poly.pdbx_seq_one_letter_code
_entity_poly.pdbx_strand_id
1 'polypeptide(L)'
;MLQALRRGVEQLSVDAHQRVCQFVNSQHMMDEAFMNRGGQPDLYYTMFGWMLCYVLGISTDSSQRKAYLKTFDAAELDDLHQTVFIVCQQIDRLLSLPRFLVPSLLESAGRETIHRFFDTYQNHGSGEGTNAWAAQLVITQEYNARLVEKLLSMQHETGGFKAHEEAVIPDMLSTGVALFALYEKGVTPKYNVRPFIEAHWQENGCFVATLLDEQGDVEYEFYGLLTLGCLT
;
A
#
# COMPACT_ATOMS: atom_id res chain seq x y z
N MET A 1 7.73 -2.05 -4.86
CA MET A 1 6.80 -1.59 -3.82
C MET A 1 7.47 -1.44 -2.46
N LEU A 2 8.01 -2.48 -1.78
CA LEU A 2 8.67 -2.34 -0.46
C LEU A 2 9.87 -1.39 -0.46
N GLN A 3 10.64 -1.31 -1.55
CA GLN A 3 11.71 -0.32 -1.70
C GLN A 3 11.16 1.11 -1.80
N ALA A 4 10.05 1.31 -2.50
CA ALA A 4 9.39 2.61 -2.54
C ALA A 4 8.87 3.02 -1.16
N LEU A 5 8.21 2.10 -0.43
CA LEU A 5 7.80 2.34 0.96
C LEU A 5 8.97 2.76 1.86
N ARG A 6 10.12 2.07 1.77
CA ARG A 6 11.32 2.45 2.54
C ARG A 6 11.80 3.87 2.22
N ARG A 7 11.86 4.23 0.93
CA ARG A 7 12.20 5.61 0.55
C ARG A 7 11.20 6.62 1.11
N GLY A 8 9.89 6.26 1.16
CA GLY A 8 8.88 7.10 1.80
C GLY A 8 9.15 7.32 3.27
N VAL A 9 9.49 6.25 4.00
CA VAL A 9 9.89 6.33 5.42
C VAL A 9 11.16 7.19 5.60
N GLU A 10 12.16 7.06 4.72
CA GLU A 10 13.40 7.85 4.75
C GLU A 10 13.18 9.35 4.52
N GLN A 11 12.07 9.75 3.89
CA GLN A 11 11.71 11.16 3.70
C GLN A 11 11.04 11.80 4.92
N LEU A 12 10.61 11.00 5.90
CA LEU A 12 9.99 11.51 7.12
C LEU A 12 11.04 12.21 8.02
N SER A 13 10.64 13.31 8.65
CA SER A 13 11.40 13.84 9.77
C SER A 13 11.38 12.86 10.94
N VAL A 14 12.30 13.01 11.89
CA VAL A 14 12.35 12.15 13.09
C VAL A 14 11.02 12.19 13.86
N ASP A 15 10.41 13.38 13.99
CA ASP A 15 9.13 13.56 14.67
C ASP A 15 7.99 12.89 13.88
N ALA A 16 7.92 13.08 12.54
CA ALA A 16 6.91 12.42 11.70
C ALA A 16 7.05 10.90 11.75
N HIS A 17 8.26 10.37 11.67
CA HIS A 17 8.52 8.93 11.80
C HIS A 17 8.02 8.39 13.14
N GLN A 18 8.27 9.09 14.24
CA GLN A 18 7.79 8.68 15.55
C GLN A 18 6.26 8.67 15.63
N ARG A 19 5.58 9.68 15.06
CA ARG A 19 4.11 9.74 15.00
C ARG A 19 3.53 8.60 14.17
N VAL A 20 4.11 8.31 13.00
CA VAL A 20 3.72 7.16 12.17
C VAL A 20 3.84 5.86 12.97
N CYS A 21 4.97 5.63 13.65
CA CYS A 21 5.14 4.43 14.47
C CYS A 21 4.10 4.35 15.60
N GLN A 22 3.78 5.46 16.25
CA GLN A 22 2.74 5.51 17.29
C GLN A 22 1.35 5.20 16.70
N PHE A 23 1.03 5.79 15.55
CA PHE A 23 -0.22 5.52 14.85
C PHE A 23 -0.34 4.06 14.47
N VAL A 24 0.65 3.49 13.79
CA VAL A 24 0.64 2.06 13.38
C VAL A 24 0.50 1.13 14.59
N ASN A 25 1.22 1.42 15.69
CA ASN A 25 1.06 0.65 16.93
C ASN A 25 -0.34 0.79 17.55
N SER A 26 -1.01 1.92 17.40
CA SER A 26 -2.39 2.11 17.90
C SER A 26 -3.43 1.28 17.13
N GLN A 27 -3.13 0.88 15.89
CA GLN A 27 -3.98 0.03 15.06
C GLN A 27 -3.67 -1.47 15.25
N HIS A 28 -2.61 -1.79 15.98
CA HIS A 28 -2.12 -3.13 16.21
C HIS A 28 -2.83 -3.78 17.41
N MET A 29 -3.29 -5.01 17.23
CA MET A 29 -4.02 -5.79 18.24
C MET A 29 -3.11 -6.82 18.91
N MET A 30 -3.55 -7.38 20.06
CA MET A 30 -2.74 -8.29 20.87
C MET A 30 -2.40 -9.62 20.18
N ASP A 31 -3.18 -10.03 19.18
CA ASP A 31 -2.97 -11.25 18.37
C ASP A 31 -2.16 -11.00 17.09
N GLU A 32 -1.46 -9.87 17.00
CA GLU A 32 -0.72 -9.40 15.82
C GLU A 32 -1.59 -9.05 14.61
N ALA A 33 -2.91 -9.07 14.74
CA ALA A 33 -3.82 -8.54 13.73
C ALA A 33 -3.80 -7.01 13.73
N PHE A 34 -4.25 -6.42 12.64
CA PHE A 34 -4.56 -5.01 12.55
C PHE A 34 -6.06 -4.80 12.42
N MET A 35 -6.57 -3.77 13.11
CA MET A 35 -7.98 -3.45 13.09
C MET A 35 -8.40 -2.77 11.79
N ASN A 36 -9.62 -3.07 11.35
CA ASN A 36 -10.32 -2.30 10.34
C ASN A 36 -10.95 -1.04 10.96
N ARG A 37 -11.60 -0.21 10.15
CA ARG A 37 -12.29 1.02 10.61
C ARG A 37 -13.39 0.78 11.65
N GLY A 38 -13.90 -0.45 11.75
CA GLY A 38 -14.86 -0.87 12.77
C GLY A 38 -14.21 -1.35 14.07
N GLY A 39 -12.89 -1.29 14.20
CA GLY A 39 -12.15 -1.75 15.40
C GLY A 39 -12.06 -3.28 15.52
N GLN A 40 -12.33 -4.04 14.45
CA GLN A 40 -12.27 -5.50 14.44
C GLN A 40 -11.01 -5.99 13.72
N PRO A 41 -10.43 -7.13 14.15
CA PRO A 41 -9.29 -7.73 13.46
C PRO A 41 -9.68 -8.08 12.02
N ASP A 42 -8.80 -7.77 11.08
CA ASP A 42 -9.09 -7.92 9.66
C ASP A 42 -7.83 -8.33 8.89
N LEU A 43 -7.95 -9.34 8.04
CA LEU A 43 -6.81 -9.90 7.31
C LEU A 43 -6.26 -8.92 6.25
N TYR A 44 -7.14 -8.15 5.60
CA TYR A 44 -6.76 -7.16 4.59
C TYR A 44 -5.96 -6.02 5.23
N TYR A 45 -6.44 -5.46 6.34
CA TYR A 45 -5.72 -4.43 7.10
C TYR A 45 -4.43 -4.97 7.73
N THR A 46 -4.43 -6.23 8.17
CA THR A 46 -3.24 -6.90 8.71
C THR A 46 -2.11 -6.99 7.68
N MET A 47 -2.43 -7.22 6.40
CA MET A 47 -1.43 -7.22 5.34
C MET A 47 -0.68 -5.88 5.26
N PHE A 48 -1.39 -4.75 5.27
CA PHE A 48 -0.77 -3.42 5.27
C PHE A 48 -0.01 -3.15 6.56
N GLY A 49 -0.60 -3.47 7.70
CA GLY A 49 0.03 -3.29 9.01
C GLY A 49 1.36 -4.03 9.13
N TRP A 50 1.46 -5.30 8.69
CA TRP A 50 2.73 -6.04 8.70
C TRP A 50 3.75 -5.48 7.72
N MET A 51 3.34 -5.00 6.55
CA MET A 51 4.25 -4.30 5.63
C MET A 51 4.80 -3.02 6.26
N LEU A 52 3.96 -2.25 6.94
CA LEU A 52 4.37 -1.06 7.68
C LEU A 52 5.32 -1.41 8.84
N CYS A 53 5.00 -2.43 9.66
CA CYS A 53 5.91 -2.91 10.70
C CYS A 53 7.29 -3.26 10.15
N TYR A 54 7.32 -3.91 8.99
CA TYR A 54 8.57 -4.27 8.32
C TYR A 54 9.41 -3.06 7.93
N VAL A 55 8.82 -2.05 7.26
CA VAL A 55 9.58 -0.89 6.78
C VAL A 55 9.92 0.11 7.88
N LEU A 56 9.05 0.28 8.88
CA LEU A 56 9.23 1.16 10.03
C LEU A 56 10.14 0.56 11.12
N GLY A 57 10.36 -0.74 11.09
CA GLY A 57 11.14 -1.41 12.10
C GLY A 57 10.40 -1.70 13.40
N ILE A 58 9.10 -1.75 13.37
CA ILE A 58 8.27 -2.13 14.52
C ILE A 58 8.41 -3.63 14.76
N SER A 59 8.66 -4.00 16.02
CA SER A 59 8.78 -5.40 16.42
C SER A 59 7.42 -6.08 16.49
N THR A 60 7.36 -7.33 16.04
CA THR A 60 6.17 -8.18 16.03
C THR A 60 6.50 -9.58 16.54
N ASP A 61 5.54 -10.30 17.11
CA ASP A 61 5.73 -11.67 17.60
C ASP A 61 5.43 -12.71 16.53
N SER A 62 6.47 -13.44 16.10
CA SER A 62 6.34 -14.48 15.06
C SER A 62 5.41 -15.63 15.47
N SER A 63 5.29 -15.95 16.75
CA SER A 63 4.42 -17.04 17.21
C SER A 63 2.95 -16.63 17.14
N GLN A 64 2.66 -15.39 17.48
CA GLN A 64 1.31 -14.82 17.42
C GLN A 64 0.87 -14.59 15.97
N ARG A 65 1.75 -14.03 15.10
CA ARG A 65 1.44 -13.91 13.65
C ARG A 65 1.07 -15.26 13.02
N LYS A 66 1.84 -16.32 13.34
CA LYS A 66 1.55 -17.68 12.86
C LYS A 66 0.27 -18.25 13.46
N ALA A 67 -0.04 -17.92 14.72
CA ALA A 67 -1.30 -18.32 15.37
C ALA A 67 -2.47 -17.62 14.67
N TYR A 68 -2.37 -16.31 14.40
CA TYR A 68 -3.38 -15.55 13.67
C TYR A 68 -3.64 -16.14 12.29
N LEU A 69 -2.60 -16.41 11.50
CA LEU A 69 -2.77 -17.02 10.17
C LEU A 69 -3.44 -18.39 10.21
N LYS A 70 -3.27 -19.16 11.27
CA LYS A 70 -3.92 -20.49 11.43
C LYS A 70 -5.42 -20.40 11.73
N THR A 71 -5.95 -19.22 12.08
CA THR A 71 -7.40 -19.05 12.28
C THR A 71 -8.18 -19.03 10.97
N PHE A 72 -7.51 -18.89 9.82
CA PHE A 72 -8.14 -18.86 8.50
C PHE A 72 -8.04 -20.22 7.81
N ASP A 73 -9.17 -20.69 7.28
CA ASP A 73 -9.19 -21.76 6.27
C ASP A 73 -9.13 -21.12 4.88
N ALA A 74 -8.02 -21.33 4.17
CA ALA A 74 -7.82 -20.72 2.85
C ALA A 74 -8.90 -21.17 1.83
N ALA A 75 -9.54 -22.32 2.03
CA ALA A 75 -10.59 -22.82 1.14
C ALA A 75 -11.94 -22.09 1.34
N GLU A 76 -12.13 -21.44 2.49
CA GLU A 76 -13.34 -20.67 2.82
C GLU A 76 -13.23 -19.18 2.48
N LEU A 77 -12.02 -18.70 2.14
CA LEU A 77 -11.79 -17.31 1.75
C LEU A 77 -12.23 -17.07 0.30
N ASP A 78 -12.78 -15.88 0.03
CA ASP A 78 -12.96 -15.41 -1.34
C ASP A 78 -11.60 -15.15 -2.02
N ASP A 79 -11.59 -14.95 -3.34
CA ASP A 79 -10.36 -14.81 -4.14
C ASP A 79 -9.47 -13.65 -3.68
N LEU A 80 -10.07 -12.52 -3.25
CA LEU A 80 -9.32 -11.38 -2.72
C LEU A 80 -8.62 -11.78 -1.41
N HIS A 81 -9.38 -12.32 -0.46
CA HIS A 81 -8.83 -12.71 0.85
C HIS A 81 -7.85 -13.89 0.74
N GLN A 82 -8.02 -14.82 -0.22
CA GLN A 82 -7.01 -15.84 -0.51
C GLN A 82 -5.68 -15.22 -0.94
N THR A 83 -5.74 -14.21 -1.83
CA THR A 83 -4.54 -13.50 -2.27
C THR A 83 -3.88 -12.75 -1.12
N VAL A 84 -4.66 -12.01 -0.34
CA VAL A 84 -4.19 -11.31 0.87
C VAL A 84 -3.55 -12.28 1.86
N PHE A 85 -4.16 -13.45 2.08
CA PHE A 85 -3.62 -14.50 2.95
C PHE A 85 -2.24 -14.99 2.49
N ILE A 86 -2.07 -15.23 1.19
CA ILE A 86 -0.76 -15.60 0.60
C ILE A 86 0.27 -14.49 0.82
N VAL A 87 -0.13 -13.23 0.61
CA VAL A 87 0.74 -12.07 0.87
C VAL A 87 1.15 -12.01 2.34
N CYS A 88 0.20 -12.18 3.27
CA CYS A 88 0.49 -12.22 4.71
C CYS A 88 1.48 -13.33 5.07
N GLN A 89 1.34 -14.53 4.52
CA GLN A 89 2.30 -15.63 4.73
C GLN A 89 3.72 -15.26 4.26
N GLN A 90 3.84 -14.53 3.16
CA GLN A 90 5.14 -14.09 2.65
C GLN A 90 5.74 -13.00 3.52
N ILE A 91 4.93 -12.05 3.99
CA ILE A 91 5.38 -10.99 4.89
C ILE A 91 5.80 -11.59 6.25
N ASP A 92 5.07 -12.59 6.79
CA ASP A 92 5.49 -13.29 8.01
C ASP A 92 6.89 -13.92 7.86
N ARG A 93 7.17 -14.53 6.69
CA ARG A 93 8.51 -15.05 6.40
C ARG A 93 9.56 -13.94 6.39
N LEU A 94 9.27 -12.78 5.78
CA LEU A 94 10.18 -11.64 5.74
C LEU A 94 10.43 -11.05 7.13
N LEU A 95 9.39 -10.89 7.94
CA LEU A 95 9.50 -10.43 9.32
C LEU A 95 10.26 -11.39 10.23
N SER A 96 10.30 -12.68 9.87
CA SER A 96 11.01 -13.74 10.61
C SER A 96 12.48 -13.87 10.21
N LEU A 97 12.92 -13.20 9.13
CA LEU A 97 14.31 -13.25 8.65
C LEU A 97 15.17 -12.14 9.26
N PRO A 98 16.45 -12.38 9.52
CA PRO A 98 17.39 -11.31 9.84
C PRO A 98 17.41 -10.25 8.74
N ARG A 99 17.29 -8.98 9.12
CA ARG A 99 17.17 -7.86 8.18
C ARG A 99 18.26 -7.78 7.12
N PHE A 100 19.49 -8.24 7.43
CA PHE A 100 20.62 -8.22 6.49
C PHE A 100 20.51 -9.26 5.36
N LEU A 101 19.65 -10.28 5.51
CA LEU A 101 19.41 -11.31 4.48
C LEU A 101 18.27 -10.96 3.51
N VAL A 102 17.50 -9.94 3.84
CA VAL A 102 16.24 -9.64 3.14
C VAL A 102 16.43 -9.00 1.76
N PRO A 103 17.39 -8.11 1.47
CA PRO A 103 17.44 -7.40 0.20
C PRO A 103 17.47 -8.27 -1.06
N SER A 104 18.20 -9.38 -1.03
CA SER A 104 18.36 -10.27 -2.20
C SER A 104 17.16 -11.22 -2.42
N LEU A 105 16.45 -11.57 -1.35
CA LEU A 105 15.26 -12.43 -1.43
C LEU A 105 14.00 -11.65 -1.81
N LEU A 106 13.95 -10.34 -1.50
CA LEU A 106 12.79 -9.47 -1.79
C LEU A 106 12.61 -9.20 -3.29
N GLU A 107 13.67 -9.12 -4.06
CA GLU A 107 13.55 -8.82 -5.50
C GLU A 107 12.88 -9.94 -6.29
N SER A 108 13.09 -11.19 -5.93
CA SER A 108 12.48 -12.32 -6.63
C SER A 108 11.07 -12.68 -6.12
N ALA A 109 10.87 -12.74 -4.81
CA ALA A 109 9.57 -13.07 -4.21
C ALA A 109 8.56 -11.93 -4.33
N GLY A 110 9.02 -10.67 -4.23
CA GLY A 110 8.16 -9.50 -4.32
C GLY A 110 7.48 -9.32 -5.69
N ARG A 111 8.18 -9.61 -6.79
CA ARG A 111 7.60 -9.50 -8.14
C ARG A 111 6.47 -10.51 -8.34
N GLU A 112 6.68 -11.76 -8.00
CA GLU A 112 5.66 -12.81 -8.18
C GLU A 112 4.42 -12.55 -7.31
N THR A 113 4.60 -12.04 -6.11
CA THR A 113 3.49 -11.70 -5.20
C THR A 113 2.70 -10.50 -5.69
N ILE A 114 3.40 -9.46 -6.16
CA ILE A 114 2.76 -8.29 -6.77
C ILE A 114 1.99 -8.70 -8.02
N HIS A 115 2.56 -9.56 -8.87
CA HIS A 115 1.85 -10.08 -10.04
C HIS A 115 0.58 -10.81 -9.65
N ARG A 116 0.62 -11.72 -8.68
CA ARG A 116 -0.59 -12.46 -8.22
C ARG A 116 -1.64 -11.54 -7.61
N PHE A 117 -1.24 -10.57 -6.79
CA PHE A 117 -2.15 -9.59 -6.21
C PHE A 117 -2.88 -8.80 -7.30
N PHE A 118 -2.16 -8.31 -8.29
CA PHE A 118 -2.73 -7.56 -9.40
C PHE A 118 -3.53 -8.44 -10.37
N ASP A 119 -3.12 -9.69 -10.64
CA ASP A 119 -3.89 -10.64 -11.45
C ASP A 119 -5.27 -10.92 -10.83
N THR A 120 -5.31 -11.11 -9.51
CA THR A 120 -6.58 -11.31 -8.79
C THR A 120 -7.44 -10.05 -8.83
N TYR A 121 -6.83 -8.87 -8.66
CA TYR A 121 -7.54 -7.59 -8.73
C TYR A 121 -8.13 -7.32 -10.13
N GLN A 122 -7.45 -7.74 -11.20
CA GLN A 122 -7.97 -7.64 -12.58
C GLN A 122 -9.19 -8.53 -12.83
N ASN A 123 -9.25 -9.70 -12.22
CA ASN A 123 -10.34 -10.66 -12.44
C ASN A 123 -11.63 -10.27 -11.71
N HIS A 124 -11.57 -9.37 -10.71
CA HIS A 124 -12.73 -8.93 -9.91
C HIS A 124 -13.26 -7.54 -10.25
N GLY A 125 -12.56 -6.75 -11.07
CA GLY A 125 -12.96 -5.41 -11.50
C GLY A 125 -13.29 -5.34 -12.99
N SER A 126 -14.15 -4.41 -13.38
CA SER A 126 -14.51 -4.13 -14.78
C SER A 126 -13.34 -3.67 -15.68
N GLY A 127 -12.11 -3.75 -15.24
CA GLY A 127 -10.91 -3.36 -15.99
C GLY A 127 -10.81 -1.87 -16.30
N GLU A 128 -11.68 -1.04 -15.71
CA GLU A 128 -11.71 0.41 -15.89
C GLU A 128 -11.41 1.15 -14.58
N GLY A 129 -10.81 2.34 -14.72
CA GLY A 129 -10.41 3.19 -13.62
C GLY A 129 -8.93 3.10 -13.24
N THR A 130 -8.50 4.01 -12.40
CA THR A 130 -7.09 4.25 -12.06
C THR A 130 -6.40 3.01 -11.50
N ASN A 131 -7.04 2.32 -10.57
CA ASN A 131 -6.43 1.15 -9.91
C ASN A 131 -6.21 -0.01 -10.89
N ALA A 132 -7.20 -0.29 -11.77
CA ALA A 132 -7.09 -1.34 -12.77
C ALA A 132 -5.99 -1.02 -13.81
N TRP A 133 -5.93 0.22 -14.28
CA TRP A 133 -4.90 0.64 -15.25
C TRP A 133 -3.50 0.67 -14.64
N ALA A 134 -3.37 1.10 -13.37
CA ALA A 134 -2.12 1.03 -12.65
C ALA A 134 -1.63 -0.40 -12.47
N ALA A 135 -2.53 -1.31 -12.07
CA ALA A 135 -2.23 -2.73 -11.95
C ALA A 135 -1.75 -3.33 -13.28
N GLN A 136 -2.49 -3.07 -14.37
CA GLN A 136 -2.08 -3.51 -15.72
C GLN A 136 -0.70 -2.97 -16.12
N LEU A 137 -0.43 -1.68 -15.83
CA LEU A 137 0.85 -1.06 -16.16
C LEU A 137 2.01 -1.66 -15.36
N VAL A 138 1.80 -2.03 -14.09
CA VAL A 138 2.82 -2.70 -13.26
C VAL A 138 3.12 -4.11 -13.74
N ILE A 139 2.06 -4.89 -14.10
CA ILE A 139 2.20 -6.29 -14.56
C ILE A 139 2.88 -6.36 -15.92
N THR A 140 2.52 -5.45 -16.86
CA THR A 140 3.13 -5.44 -18.18
C THR A 140 4.60 -5.06 -18.08
N GLN A 141 5.50 -5.94 -18.54
CA GLN A 141 6.94 -5.64 -18.55
C GLN A 141 7.27 -4.54 -19.55
N GLU A 142 6.50 -4.43 -20.62
CA GLU A 142 6.67 -3.44 -21.67
C GLU A 142 6.00 -2.09 -21.34
N TYR A 143 6.55 -1.02 -21.91
CA TYR A 143 5.96 0.31 -21.82
C TYR A 143 4.65 0.37 -22.63
N ASN A 144 3.56 0.73 -21.98
CA ASN A 144 2.24 0.86 -22.60
C ASN A 144 1.78 2.33 -22.59
N ALA A 145 2.02 3.04 -23.70
CA ALA A 145 1.69 4.45 -23.84
C ALA A 145 0.21 4.75 -23.57
N ARG A 146 -0.71 3.87 -23.99
CA ARG A 146 -2.16 4.06 -23.79
C ARG A 146 -2.55 4.00 -22.30
N LEU A 147 -1.98 3.06 -21.54
CA LEU A 147 -2.22 2.99 -20.09
C LEU A 147 -1.61 4.19 -19.35
N VAL A 148 -0.42 4.63 -19.78
CA VAL A 148 0.22 5.82 -19.22
C VAL A 148 -0.65 7.06 -19.48
N GLU A 149 -1.15 7.26 -20.70
CA GLU A 149 -2.05 8.37 -21.02
C GLU A 149 -3.34 8.34 -20.20
N LYS A 150 -3.96 7.16 -20.05
CA LYS A 150 -5.14 6.97 -19.21
C LYS A 150 -4.85 7.36 -17.76
N LEU A 151 -3.77 6.88 -17.15
CA LEU A 151 -3.39 7.24 -15.78
C LEU A 151 -3.14 8.74 -15.66
N LEU A 152 -2.38 9.34 -16.58
CA LEU A 152 -2.12 10.78 -16.56
C LEU A 152 -3.38 11.61 -16.76
N SER A 153 -4.43 11.10 -17.43
CA SER A 153 -5.73 11.80 -17.54
C SER A 153 -6.49 11.83 -16.23
N MET A 154 -6.26 10.87 -15.32
CA MET A 154 -6.89 10.84 -13.99
C MET A 154 -6.24 11.79 -13.00
N GLN A 155 -5.07 12.37 -13.31
CA GLN A 155 -4.42 13.28 -12.39
C GLN A 155 -5.18 14.61 -12.30
N HIS A 156 -5.57 14.98 -11.09
CA HIS A 156 -6.20 16.26 -10.76
C HIS A 156 -5.13 17.36 -10.57
N GLU A 157 -5.51 18.62 -10.76
CA GLU A 157 -4.62 19.78 -10.63
C GLU A 157 -4.01 19.95 -9.23
N THR A 158 -4.63 19.39 -8.19
CA THR A 158 -4.08 19.32 -6.82
C THR A 158 -2.91 18.36 -6.69
N GLY A 159 -2.61 17.58 -7.72
CA GLY A 159 -1.53 16.59 -7.74
C GLY A 159 -1.98 15.15 -7.52
N GLY A 160 -3.10 14.92 -6.83
CA GLY A 160 -3.65 13.58 -6.61
C GLY A 160 -4.31 12.97 -7.84
N PHE A 161 -4.60 11.67 -7.78
CA PHE A 161 -5.28 10.93 -8.86
C PHE A 161 -6.69 10.53 -8.42
N LYS A 162 -7.65 10.64 -9.34
CA LYS A 162 -9.04 10.23 -9.13
C LYS A 162 -9.20 8.74 -9.40
N ALA A 163 -10.12 8.08 -8.69
CA ALA A 163 -10.39 6.66 -8.89
C ALA A 163 -10.96 6.34 -10.29
N HIS A 164 -11.81 7.23 -10.82
CA HIS A 164 -12.44 7.15 -12.14
C HIS A 164 -12.78 8.55 -12.66
N GLU A 165 -13.18 8.66 -13.93
CA GLU A 165 -13.43 9.95 -14.58
C GLU A 165 -14.49 10.80 -13.86
N GLU A 166 -15.55 10.16 -13.36
CA GLU A 166 -16.66 10.82 -12.69
C GLU A 166 -16.37 11.18 -11.22
N ALA A 167 -15.26 10.69 -10.64
CA ALA A 167 -14.89 11.06 -9.29
C ALA A 167 -14.60 12.57 -9.20
N VAL A 168 -15.19 13.23 -8.20
CA VAL A 168 -15.07 14.68 -8.02
C VAL A 168 -13.72 15.06 -7.45
N ILE A 169 -13.22 14.28 -6.50
CA ILE A 169 -11.98 14.53 -5.76
C ILE A 169 -11.01 13.36 -5.95
N PRO A 170 -9.70 13.61 -5.91
CA PRO A 170 -8.68 12.54 -5.86
C PRO A 170 -8.65 11.90 -4.48
N ASP A 171 -8.14 10.67 -4.40
CA ASP A 171 -7.97 9.92 -3.17
C ASP A 171 -6.55 9.34 -3.03
N MET A 172 -6.17 8.97 -1.80
CA MET A 172 -4.83 8.51 -1.47
C MET A 172 -4.50 7.15 -2.10
N LEU A 173 -5.47 6.22 -2.14
CA LEU A 173 -5.27 4.90 -2.75
C LEU A 173 -4.99 5.04 -4.24
N SER A 174 -5.88 5.72 -4.98
CA SER A 174 -5.72 5.94 -6.42
C SER A 174 -4.44 6.70 -6.74
N THR A 175 -4.07 7.67 -5.89
CA THR A 175 -2.82 8.41 -6.03
C THR A 175 -1.61 7.51 -5.82
N GLY A 176 -1.60 6.69 -4.76
CA GLY A 176 -0.49 5.80 -4.45
C GLY A 176 -0.24 4.76 -5.54
N VAL A 177 -1.29 4.09 -6.02
CA VAL A 177 -1.14 3.06 -7.06
C VAL A 177 -0.78 3.63 -8.41
N ALA A 178 -1.38 4.78 -8.81
CA ALA A 178 -1.07 5.44 -10.07
C ALA A 178 0.37 5.95 -10.10
N LEU A 179 0.79 6.65 -9.03
CA LEU A 179 2.14 7.19 -8.95
C LEU A 179 3.19 6.08 -8.92
N PHE A 180 2.94 4.99 -8.18
CA PHE A 180 3.83 3.83 -8.16
C PHE A 180 3.97 3.20 -9.57
N ALA A 181 2.86 3.01 -10.29
CA ALA A 181 2.89 2.46 -11.64
C ALA A 181 3.66 3.36 -12.63
N LEU A 182 3.44 4.67 -12.58
CA LEU A 182 4.17 5.65 -13.38
C LEU A 182 5.66 5.68 -13.03
N TYR A 183 6.00 5.66 -11.74
CA TYR A 183 7.37 5.59 -11.24
C TYR A 183 8.14 4.36 -11.77
N GLU A 184 7.52 3.16 -11.71
CA GLU A 184 8.12 1.92 -12.24
C GLU A 184 8.40 1.99 -13.76
N LYS A 185 7.69 2.87 -14.49
CA LYS A 185 7.89 3.11 -15.92
C LYS A 185 8.74 4.35 -16.23
N GLY A 186 9.26 5.04 -15.23
CA GLY A 186 10.05 6.26 -15.41
C GLY A 186 9.25 7.44 -15.97
N VAL A 187 7.94 7.48 -15.70
CA VAL A 187 7.03 8.53 -16.18
C VAL A 187 6.78 9.56 -15.08
N THR A 188 6.98 10.83 -15.42
CA THR A 188 6.70 11.94 -14.51
C THR A 188 5.22 12.33 -14.57
N PRO A 189 4.55 12.53 -13.43
CA PRO A 189 3.18 13.05 -13.38
C PRO A 189 3.09 14.48 -13.94
N LYS A 190 1.90 14.89 -14.39
CA LYS A 190 1.64 16.25 -14.95
C LYS A 190 1.74 17.36 -13.90
N TYR A 191 1.23 17.08 -12.71
CA TYR A 191 1.16 18.02 -11.59
C TYR A 191 2.00 17.54 -10.42
N ASN A 192 2.51 18.47 -9.62
CA ASN A 192 3.26 18.17 -8.41
C ASN A 192 2.35 17.47 -7.39
N VAL A 193 2.73 16.26 -6.96
CA VAL A 193 1.96 15.43 -6.03
C VAL A 193 2.20 15.82 -4.57
N ARG A 194 3.31 16.50 -4.26
CA ARG A 194 3.68 16.84 -2.87
C ARG A 194 2.62 17.63 -2.12
N PRO A 195 1.99 18.70 -2.68
CA PRO A 195 0.93 19.42 -1.98
C PRO A 195 -0.28 18.54 -1.64
N PHE A 196 -0.61 17.55 -2.50
CA PHE A 196 -1.67 16.60 -2.22
C PHE A 196 -1.36 15.75 -0.99
N ILE A 197 -0.15 15.17 -0.91
CA ILE A 197 0.25 14.33 0.23
C ILE A 197 0.27 15.14 1.52
N GLU A 198 0.86 16.32 1.49
CA GLU A 198 0.95 17.20 2.66
C GLU A 198 -0.43 17.58 3.19
N ALA A 199 -1.42 17.81 2.31
CA ALA A 199 -2.78 18.10 2.70
C ALA A 199 -3.52 16.90 3.35
N HIS A 200 -3.13 15.66 3.02
CA HIS A 200 -3.74 14.44 3.57
C HIS A 200 -3.05 13.92 4.82
N TRP A 201 -1.97 14.57 5.26
CA TRP A 201 -1.27 14.25 6.49
C TRP A 201 -2.01 14.81 7.71
N GLN A 202 -2.20 14.00 8.74
CA GLN A 202 -2.81 14.37 10.01
C GLN A 202 -1.77 14.52 11.13
N GLU A 203 -2.05 15.36 12.11
CA GLU A 203 -1.13 15.62 13.25
C GLU A 203 -0.85 14.38 14.09
N ASN A 204 -1.76 13.39 14.12
CA ASN A 204 -1.58 12.12 14.82
C ASN A 204 -0.62 11.15 14.10
N GLY A 205 -0.09 11.53 12.94
CA GLY A 205 0.89 10.74 12.19
C GLY A 205 0.27 9.71 11.26
N CYS A 206 -0.92 9.97 10.72
CA CYS A 206 -1.52 9.13 9.68
C CYS A 206 -1.89 9.93 8.43
N PHE A 207 -2.06 9.21 7.33
CA PHE A 207 -2.70 9.74 6.13
C PHE A 207 -4.18 9.36 6.10
N VAL A 208 -4.99 10.21 5.46
CA VAL A 208 -6.42 9.96 5.23
C VAL A 208 -6.70 9.68 3.75
N ALA A 209 -7.81 9.01 3.47
CA ALA A 209 -8.21 8.67 2.10
C ALA A 209 -8.48 9.91 1.27
N THR A 210 -9.30 10.82 1.80
CA THR A 210 -9.68 12.09 1.19
C THR A 210 -9.67 13.20 2.25
N LEU A 211 -9.72 14.46 1.84
CA LEU A 211 -9.82 15.59 2.76
C LEU A 211 -11.16 15.65 3.52
N LEU A 212 -12.12 14.78 3.20
CA LEU A 212 -13.41 14.67 3.89
C LEU A 212 -13.38 13.62 5.00
N ASP A 213 -12.30 12.81 5.08
CA ASP A 213 -12.15 11.79 6.12
C ASP A 213 -11.50 12.40 7.38
N GLU A 214 -12.07 12.08 8.53
CA GLU A 214 -11.53 12.49 9.84
C GLU A 214 -10.54 11.46 10.42
N GLN A 215 -10.55 10.24 9.91
CA GLN A 215 -9.76 9.13 10.43
C GLN A 215 -8.99 8.43 9.31
N GLY A 216 -7.70 8.22 9.55
CA GLY A 216 -6.86 7.34 8.75
C GLY A 216 -6.88 5.91 9.27
N ASP A 217 -6.29 5.01 8.49
CA ASP A 217 -6.05 3.62 8.83
C ASP A 217 -4.73 3.15 8.22
N VAL A 218 -4.32 1.91 8.50
CA VAL A 218 -3.05 1.37 8.01
C VAL A 218 -3.00 1.23 6.49
N GLU A 219 -4.14 1.13 5.80
CA GLU A 219 -4.19 1.12 4.35
C GLU A 219 -3.76 2.46 3.77
N TYR A 220 -4.34 3.57 4.27
CA TYR A 220 -3.97 4.92 3.78
C TYR A 220 -2.60 5.37 4.27
N GLU A 221 -2.15 4.91 5.44
CA GLU A 221 -0.77 5.08 5.87
C GLU A 221 0.22 4.42 4.89
N PHE A 222 -0.09 3.18 4.47
CA PHE A 222 0.70 2.48 3.46
C PHE A 222 0.75 3.26 2.14
N TYR A 223 -0.41 3.70 1.60
CA TYR A 223 -0.45 4.44 0.33
C TYR A 223 0.20 5.82 0.43
N GLY A 224 0.09 6.51 1.54
CA GLY A 224 0.78 7.78 1.80
C GLY A 224 2.30 7.62 1.74
N LEU A 225 2.85 6.64 2.47
CA LEU A 225 4.28 6.33 2.45
C LEU A 225 4.76 5.83 1.09
N LEU A 226 3.95 5.01 0.39
CA LEU A 226 4.25 4.56 -0.98
C LEU A 226 4.35 5.76 -1.93
N THR A 227 3.41 6.68 -1.83
CA THR A 227 3.37 7.91 -2.63
C THR A 227 4.60 8.77 -2.38
N LEU A 228 4.95 9.02 -1.11
CA LEU A 228 6.18 9.73 -0.74
C LEU A 228 7.42 9.09 -1.37
N GLY A 229 7.54 7.78 -1.30
CA GLY A 229 8.68 7.05 -1.82
C GLY A 229 8.80 7.01 -3.36
N CYS A 230 7.79 7.49 -4.07
CA CYS A 230 7.79 7.67 -5.52
C CYS A 230 8.06 9.11 -5.97
N LEU A 231 8.24 10.06 -5.03
CA LEU A 231 8.52 11.48 -5.28
C LEU A 231 10.03 11.80 -5.40
N THR A 232 10.81 10.93 -5.98
CA THR A 232 12.27 11.14 -6.15
C THR A 232 12.58 11.91 -7.42
#